data_661ccbcd05aedc3c3671fe54f609fd18
#
_entry.id   661ccbcd05aedc3c3671fe54f609fd18
#
_cell.length_a   1.000
_cell.length_b   1.000
_cell.length_c   1.000
_cell.angle_alpha   90.00
_cell.angle_beta   90.00
_cell.angle_gamma   90.00
#
_symmetry.space_group_name_H-M   'P 1'
#
loop_
_entity.id
_entity.type
_entity.pdbx_description
1 polymer ?
#
loop_
_entity_poly.entity_id
_entity_poly.type
_entity_poly.pdbx_seq_one_letter_code
_entity_poly.pdbx_strand_id
1 'polypeptide(L)'
;MKQLLGIFILAVLSLFFVAPFSYAQSKAPAGNAESSSGQAVNLTAKAAVLIEGNSGEIILEKNKDTELVPASITKIMTLTLIMEALEEGKIQLTDSVSVSEYAASMGGSQVFLEPNETQTVDTMIKCISIASANDAAVAMAEKIAGSEPNFVKKMNEKAKELGMKHTQFKNCTGLDDDIKSGHFSSAYDVGLMSRELIMKHPGISKYSTVWMDTITHKTK
;
A
#
# COMPACT_ATOMS: atom_id res chain seq x y z
N MET A 1 -71.60 14.78 -15.20
CA MET A 1 -72.04 14.74 -13.80
C MET A 1 -70.77 14.62 -12.94
N LYS A 2 -70.52 15.67 -12.16
CA LYS A 2 -69.32 15.85 -11.33
C LYS A 2 -69.63 15.31 -9.94
N GLN A 3 -68.75 14.45 -9.39
CA GLN A 3 -68.75 14.26 -7.95
C GLN A 3 -67.38 14.61 -7.40
N LEU A 4 -67.35 15.63 -6.57
CA LEU A 4 -66.23 15.98 -5.69
C LEU A 4 -66.19 14.98 -4.55
N LEU A 5 -64.99 14.47 -4.29
CA LEU A 5 -64.70 13.71 -3.07
C LEU A 5 -63.72 14.55 -2.22
N GLY A 6 -64.26 15.08 -1.11
CA GLY A 6 -63.49 15.89 -0.17
C GLY A 6 -62.61 15.00 0.69
N ILE A 7 -61.35 15.41 0.85
CA ILE A 7 -60.37 14.79 1.78
C ILE A 7 -60.41 15.57 3.09
N PHE A 8 -60.85 14.87 4.14
CA PHE A 8 -60.74 15.39 5.54
C PHE A 8 -59.30 15.13 6.04
N ILE A 9 -58.58 16.18 6.30
CA ILE A 9 -57.30 16.09 7.00
C ILE A 9 -57.58 16.28 8.50
N LEU A 10 -57.42 15.19 9.26
CA LEU A 10 -57.48 15.19 10.71
C LEU A 10 -56.07 15.49 11.26
N ALA A 11 -55.87 16.70 11.75
CA ALA A 11 -54.64 17.09 12.44
C ALA A 11 -54.71 16.61 13.90
N VAL A 12 -53.95 15.58 14.23
CA VAL A 12 -53.74 15.16 15.63
C VAL A 12 -52.57 15.94 16.21
N LEU A 13 -52.91 16.92 17.08
CA LEU A 13 -51.92 17.69 17.80
C LEU A 13 -51.52 16.91 19.07
N SER A 14 -50.37 16.17 19.01
CA SER A 14 -49.80 15.55 20.18
C SER A 14 -48.84 16.51 20.89
N LEU A 15 -49.30 17.07 22.03
CA LEU A 15 -48.43 17.79 22.96
C LEU A 15 -47.42 16.85 23.59
N PHE A 16 -46.16 16.95 23.15
CA PHE A 16 -45.05 16.34 23.90
C PHE A 16 -44.64 17.28 25.04
N PHE A 17 -44.91 16.84 26.25
CA PHE A 17 -44.39 17.45 27.48
C PHE A 17 -42.90 17.12 27.57
N VAL A 18 -42.02 18.06 27.26
CA VAL A 18 -40.57 17.92 27.47
C VAL A 18 -40.30 18.31 28.91
N ALA A 19 -40.12 17.28 29.76
CA ALA A 19 -39.56 17.50 31.09
C ALA A 19 -38.06 17.82 30.97
N PRO A 20 -37.54 18.84 31.69
CA PRO A 20 -36.11 19.11 31.68
C PRO A 20 -35.40 18.02 32.46
N PHE A 21 -34.67 17.15 31.74
CA PHE A 21 -33.74 16.21 32.36
C PHE A 21 -32.53 17.02 32.85
N SER A 22 -32.50 17.29 34.16
CA SER A 22 -31.32 17.83 34.83
C SER A 22 -30.22 16.77 34.81
N TYR A 23 -29.26 16.92 33.91
CA TYR A 23 -28.01 16.14 33.94
C TYR A 23 -27.22 16.60 35.17
N ALA A 24 -27.29 15.82 36.25
CA ALA A 24 -26.35 15.97 37.35
C ALA A 24 -24.97 15.58 36.83
N GLN A 25 -24.13 16.58 36.60
CA GLN A 25 -22.70 16.38 36.33
C GLN A 25 -22.07 15.77 37.60
N SER A 26 -22.00 14.46 37.67
CA SER A 26 -21.11 13.79 38.65
C SER A 26 -19.68 14.06 38.21
N LYS A 27 -19.01 14.91 38.99
CA LYS A 27 -17.57 15.10 38.89
C LYS A 27 -16.93 13.74 39.21
N ALA A 28 -16.52 13.00 38.18
CA ALA A 28 -15.68 11.84 38.33
C ALA A 28 -14.38 12.29 39.00
N PRO A 29 -13.87 11.58 40.00
CA PRO A 29 -12.57 11.88 40.57
C PRO A 29 -11.53 11.77 39.47
N ALA A 30 -10.60 12.74 39.42
CA ALA A 30 -9.44 12.66 38.57
C ALA A 30 -8.64 11.41 38.98
N GLY A 31 -9.01 10.28 38.41
CA GLY A 31 -8.20 9.10 38.45
C GLY A 31 -6.97 9.37 37.62
N ASN A 32 -5.82 9.30 38.26
CA ASN A 32 -4.54 9.19 37.59
C ASN A 32 -4.73 8.11 36.52
N ALA A 33 -4.61 8.48 35.25
CA ALA A 33 -4.41 7.51 34.19
C ALA A 33 -3.07 6.84 34.49
N GLU A 34 -3.12 5.74 35.25
CA GLU A 34 -2.04 4.79 35.26
C GLU A 34 -1.90 4.34 33.80
N SER A 35 -0.82 4.78 33.18
CA SER A 35 -0.36 4.21 31.92
C SER A 35 -0.33 2.70 32.16
N SER A 36 -1.25 1.97 31.53
CA SER A 36 -1.20 0.52 31.51
C SER A 36 0.21 0.16 31.08
N SER A 37 1.00 -0.37 31.98
CA SER A 37 2.31 -0.94 31.70
C SER A 37 2.06 -2.17 30.82
N GLY A 38 1.77 -1.92 29.55
CA GLY A 38 1.81 -2.95 28.53
C GLY A 38 3.17 -3.61 28.63
N GLN A 39 3.19 -4.91 28.78
CA GLN A 39 4.41 -5.71 28.78
C GLN A 39 5.29 -5.20 27.63
N ALA A 40 6.47 -4.65 27.96
CA ALA A 40 7.37 -4.14 26.95
C ALA A 40 7.76 -5.29 26.02
N VAL A 41 7.23 -5.26 24.80
CA VAL A 41 7.55 -6.27 23.79
C VAL A 41 9.02 -6.10 23.44
N ASN A 42 9.84 -7.08 23.80
CA ASN A 42 11.28 -7.05 23.51
C ASN A 42 11.49 -7.40 22.02
N LEU A 43 11.65 -6.36 21.19
CA LEU A 43 11.91 -6.50 19.75
C LEU A 43 13.41 -6.44 19.50
N THR A 44 13.94 -7.44 18.77
CA THR A 44 15.32 -7.46 18.29
C THR A 44 15.52 -6.57 17.06
N ALA A 45 14.44 -6.25 16.33
CA ALA A 45 14.48 -5.35 15.17
C ALA A 45 15.01 -3.96 15.54
N LYS A 46 15.76 -3.33 14.62
CA LYS A 46 16.27 -1.95 14.79
C LYS A 46 15.15 -0.92 14.86
N ALA A 47 14.12 -1.09 14.04
CA ALA A 47 12.90 -0.28 14.00
C ALA A 47 11.70 -1.18 13.78
N ALA A 48 10.55 -0.79 14.31
CA ALA A 48 9.29 -1.51 14.13
C ALA A 48 8.09 -0.57 14.31
N VAL A 49 6.99 -0.91 13.65
CA VAL A 49 5.69 -0.30 13.86
C VAL A 49 4.59 -1.36 13.74
N LEU A 50 3.55 -1.24 14.53
CA LEU A 50 2.29 -1.96 14.37
C LEU A 50 1.18 -0.92 14.22
N ILE A 51 0.48 -0.95 13.11
CA ILE A 51 -0.57 0.00 12.75
C ILE A 51 -1.89 -0.77 12.59
N GLU A 52 -2.98 -0.25 13.18
CA GLU A 52 -4.31 -0.75 12.90
C GLU A 52 -4.73 -0.38 11.47
N GLY A 53 -5.17 -1.38 10.69
CA GLY A 53 -5.38 -1.23 9.26
C GLY A 53 -6.45 -0.20 8.87
N ASN A 54 -7.58 -0.13 9.58
CA ASN A 54 -8.68 0.75 9.21
C ASN A 54 -8.44 2.20 9.65
N SER A 55 -8.07 2.40 10.91
CA SER A 55 -7.86 3.73 11.49
C SER A 55 -6.50 4.36 11.15
N GLY A 56 -5.47 3.52 10.97
CA GLY A 56 -4.09 3.98 10.88
C GLY A 56 -3.46 4.30 12.23
N GLU A 57 -4.12 3.93 13.34
CA GLU A 57 -3.62 4.14 14.69
C GLU A 57 -2.37 3.29 14.96
N ILE A 58 -1.35 3.89 15.58
CA ILE A 58 -0.13 3.18 15.97
C ILE A 58 -0.39 2.45 17.29
N ILE A 59 -0.33 1.13 17.26
CA ILE A 59 -0.51 0.26 18.43
C ILE A 59 0.83 0.05 19.16
N LEU A 60 1.92 -0.08 18.40
CA LEU A 60 3.26 -0.29 18.91
C LEU A 60 4.30 0.35 17.99
N GLU A 61 5.31 0.96 18.58
CA GLU A 61 6.42 1.52 17.83
C GLU A 61 7.76 1.32 18.52
N LYS A 62 8.80 1.21 17.71
CA LYS A 62 10.21 1.26 18.13
C LYS A 62 11.00 1.96 17.04
N ASN A 63 11.61 3.10 17.35
CA ASN A 63 12.44 3.84 16.38
C ASN A 63 11.76 4.00 15.00
N LYS A 64 10.46 4.23 14.99
CA LYS A 64 9.61 4.13 13.81
C LYS A 64 10.02 5.04 12.66
N ASP A 65 10.64 6.18 12.98
CA ASP A 65 11.03 7.21 12.02
C ASP A 65 12.52 7.13 11.62
N THR A 66 13.25 6.12 12.12
CA THR A 66 14.66 5.94 11.77
C THR A 66 14.79 5.53 10.30
N GLU A 67 15.59 6.30 9.55
CA GLU A 67 15.88 6.00 8.14
C GLU A 67 16.83 4.80 8.03
N LEU A 68 16.37 3.77 7.32
CA LEU A 68 17.09 2.53 7.07
C LEU A 68 17.00 2.19 5.59
N VAL A 69 17.97 1.42 5.10
CA VAL A 69 17.93 0.88 3.72
C VAL A 69 16.80 -0.14 3.63
N PRO A 70 15.80 0.07 2.76
CA PRO A 70 14.61 -0.80 2.71
C PRO A 70 14.85 -2.11 1.96
N ALA A 71 15.90 -2.22 1.15
CA ALA A 71 16.13 -3.34 0.25
C ALA A 71 14.83 -3.65 -0.54
N SER A 72 14.51 -4.94 -0.75
CA SER A 72 13.33 -5.36 -1.51
C SER A 72 11.97 -4.96 -0.93
N ILE A 73 11.90 -4.42 0.29
CA ILE A 73 10.68 -3.78 0.82
C ILE A 73 10.22 -2.63 -0.11
N THR A 74 11.14 -2.02 -0.84
CA THR A 74 10.87 -1.04 -1.91
C THR A 74 9.78 -1.50 -2.88
N LYS A 75 9.71 -2.81 -3.19
CA LYS A 75 8.75 -3.35 -4.14
C LYS A 75 7.29 -3.30 -3.68
N ILE A 76 7.05 -3.00 -2.40
CA ILE A 76 5.68 -2.69 -1.93
C ILE A 76 5.17 -1.43 -2.66
N MET A 77 5.99 -0.37 -2.77
CA MET A 77 5.62 0.82 -3.53
C MET A 77 5.50 0.52 -5.04
N THR A 78 6.38 -0.30 -5.58
CA THR A 78 6.30 -0.74 -6.98
C THR A 78 4.98 -1.46 -7.26
N LEU A 79 4.59 -2.41 -6.40
CA LEU A 79 3.31 -3.11 -6.51
C LEU A 79 2.12 -2.16 -6.30
N THR A 80 2.20 -1.19 -5.41
CA THR A 80 1.16 -0.17 -5.23
C THR A 80 0.88 0.56 -6.54
N LEU A 81 1.91 1.07 -7.20
CA LEU A 81 1.75 1.78 -8.47
C LEU A 81 1.28 0.88 -9.63
N ILE A 82 1.65 -0.41 -9.62
CA ILE A 82 1.15 -1.39 -10.59
C ILE A 82 -0.35 -1.62 -10.37
N MET A 83 -0.78 -1.80 -9.12
CA MET A 83 -2.20 -2.00 -8.80
C MET A 83 -3.03 -0.76 -9.12
N GLU A 84 -2.53 0.44 -8.84
CA GLU A 84 -3.16 1.70 -9.27
C GLU A 84 -3.34 1.76 -10.79
N ALA A 85 -2.29 1.43 -11.55
CA ALA A 85 -2.35 1.45 -13.01
C ALA A 85 -3.39 0.46 -13.57
N LEU A 86 -3.59 -0.69 -12.92
CA LEU A 86 -4.65 -1.66 -13.25
C LEU A 86 -6.04 -1.08 -12.96
N GLU A 87 -6.25 -0.50 -11.79
CA GLU A 87 -7.54 0.05 -11.36
C GLU A 87 -7.95 1.28 -12.18
N GLU A 88 -6.97 2.09 -12.58
CA GLU A 88 -7.16 3.22 -13.49
C GLU A 88 -7.36 2.80 -14.95
N GLY A 89 -7.25 1.51 -15.27
CA GLY A 89 -7.40 0.98 -16.63
C GLY A 89 -6.25 1.36 -17.57
N LYS A 90 -5.11 1.84 -17.05
CA LYS A 90 -3.91 2.16 -17.84
C LYS A 90 -3.22 0.93 -18.38
N ILE A 91 -3.33 -0.18 -17.66
CA ILE A 91 -2.87 -1.51 -18.05
C ILE A 91 -3.93 -2.56 -17.69
N GLN A 92 -3.85 -3.72 -18.33
CA GLN A 92 -4.70 -4.88 -18.06
C GLN A 92 -3.83 -6.09 -17.71
N LEU A 93 -4.37 -7.03 -16.93
CA LEU A 93 -3.65 -8.26 -16.53
C LEU A 93 -3.15 -9.07 -17.72
N THR A 94 -3.86 -9.01 -18.85
CA THR A 94 -3.53 -9.71 -20.09
C THR A 94 -2.57 -8.96 -21.00
N ASP A 95 -2.24 -7.71 -20.69
CA ASP A 95 -1.33 -6.92 -21.51
C ASP A 95 0.05 -7.56 -21.56
N SER A 96 0.69 -7.48 -22.72
CA SER A 96 2.06 -7.91 -22.92
C SER A 96 3.04 -6.87 -22.36
N VAL A 97 4.01 -7.34 -21.60
CA VAL A 97 5.15 -6.59 -21.08
C VAL A 97 6.39 -7.10 -21.79
N SER A 98 7.06 -6.24 -22.54
CA SER A 98 8.33 -6.57 -23.19
C SER A 98 9.48 -6.28 -22.23
N VAL A 99 10.43 -7.18 -22.16
CA VAL A 99 11.62 -7.07 -21.31
C VAL A 99 12.74 -6.38 -22.10
N SER A 100 13.22 -5.25 -21.60
CA SER A 100 14.36 -4.54 -22.17
C SER A 100 15.67 -5.24 -21.82
N GLU A 101 16.76 -4.89 -22.54
CA GLU A 101 18.11 -5.32 -22.17
C GLU A 101 18.47 -4.87 -20.75
N TYR A 102 18.03 -3.66 -20.37
CA TYR A 102 18.26 -3.15 -19.03
C TYR A 102 17.51 -3.95 -17.97
N ALA A 103 16.23 -4.24 -18.15
CA ALA A 103 15.46 -5.06 -17.22
C ALA A 103 16.08 -6.48 -17.09
N ALA A 104 16.44 -7.10 -18.19
CA ALA A 104 17.08 -8.42 -18.21
C ALA A 104 18.46 -8.44 -17.55
N SER A 105 19.16 -7.30 -17.50
CA SER A 105 20.49 -7.19 -16.88
C SER A 105 20.46 -7.04 -15.35
N MET A 106 19.26 -6.95 -14.73
CA MET A 106 19.16 -6.74 -13.29
C MET A 106 19.79 -7.90 -12.51
N GLY A 107 20.58 -7.51 -11.49
CA GLY A 107 21.15 -8.44 -10.52
C GLY A 107 20.21 -8.74 -9.35
N GLY A 108 20.72 -9.48 -8.37
CA GLY A 108 20.00 -9.84 -7.15
C GLY A 108 18.90 -10.88 -7.39
N SER A 109 17.76 -10.74 -6.70
CA SER A 109 16.61 -11.64 -6.91
C SER A 109 15.98 -11.41 -8.26
N GLN A 110 15.87 -12.43 -9.09
CA GLN A 110 15.36 -12.36 -10.46
C GLN A 110 14.73 -13.68 -10.89
N VAL A 111 13.94 -13.66 -11.94
CA VAL A 111 13.37 -14.85 -12.59
C VAL A 111 14.02 -15.13 -13.95
N PHE A 112 15.14 -14.46 -14.25
CA PHE A 112 15.97 -14.66 -15.44
C PHE A 112 15.23 -14.38 -16.76
N LEU A 113 14.49 -13.28 -16.81
CA LEU A 113 13.83 -12.82 -18.03
C LEU A 113 14.88 -12.46 -19.09
N GLU A 114 14.67 -12.91 -20.32
CA GLU A 114 15.57 -12.64 -21.44
C GLU A 114 15.22 -11.31 -22.15
N PRO A 115 16.20 -10.62 -22.78
CA PRO A 115 15.93 -9.46 -23.61
C PRO A 115 14.91 -9.79 -24.73
N ASN A 116 13.93 -8.92 -24.92
CA ASN A 116 12.81 -9.06 -25.85
C ASN A 116 11.83 -10.20 -25.52
N GLU A 117 12.01 -10.91 -24.42
CA GLU A 117 10.98 -11.80 -23.90
C GLU A 117 9.72 -11.00 -23.59
N THR A 118 8.55 -11.65 -23.73
CA THR A 118 7.28 -11.04 -23.39
C THR A 118 6.51 -11.90 -22.40
N GLN A 119 6.05 -11.28 -21.34
CA GLN A 119 5.18 -11.91 -20.33
C GLN A 119 3.91 -11.07 -20.14
N THR A 120 2.88 -11.63 -19.51
CA THR A 120 1.70 -10.84 -19.15
C THR A 120 1.92 -10.02 -17.90
N VAL A 121 1.18 -8.93 -17.72
CA VAL A 121 1.16 -8.14 -16.48
C VAL A 121 0.87 -9.05 -15.27
N ASP A 122 -0.08 -9.99 -15.38
CA ASP A 122 -0.39 -10.97 -14.31
C ASP A 122 0.85 -11.78 -13.92
N THR A 123 1.60 -12.31 -14.91
CA THR A 123 2.84 -13.04 -14.66
C THR A 123 3.89 -12.17 -13.99
N MET A 124 4.06 -10.91 -14.45
CA MET A 124 5.04 -10.00 -13.87
C MET A 124 4.73 -9.68 -12.41
N ILE A 125 3.46 -9.46 -12.06
CA ILE A 125 3.05 -9.23 -10.65
C ILE A 125 3.39 -10.46 -9.79
N LYS A 126 3.15 -11.67 -10.29
CA LYS A 126 3.55 -12.91 -9.61
C LYS A 126 5.06 -12.97 -9.38
N CYS A 127 5.86 -12.69 -10.41
CA CYS A 127 7.32 -12.68 -10.30
C CYS A 127 7.80 -11.68 -9.23
N ILE A 128 7.22 -10.48 -9.20
CA ILE A 128 7.57 -9.46 -8.20
C ILE A 128 7.15 -9.90 -6.80
N SER A 129 5.92 -10.40 -6.64
CA SER A 129 5.36 -10.73 -5.32
C SER A 129 5.97 -11.99 -4.70
N ILE A 130 6.21 -13.03 -5.50
CA ILE A 130 6.61 -14.37 -5.03
C ILE A 130 8.14 -14.49 -4.99
N ALA A 131 8.81 -14.10 -6.08
CA ALA A 131 10.26 -14.23 -6.23
C ALA A 131 11.03 -12.94 -5.91
N SER A 132 10.32 -11.83 -5.62
CA SER A 132 10.95 -10.52 -5.46
C SER A 132 11.80 -10.09 -6.66
N ALA A 133 11.37 -10.46 -7.87
CA ALA A 133 12.11 -10.35 -9.11
C ALA A 133 12.42 -8.92 -9.51
N ASN A 134 13.71 -8.56 -9.61
CA ASN A 134 14.17 -7.22 -9.98
C ASN A 134 13.94 -6.95 -11.48
N ASP A 135 14.22 -7.93 -12.32
CA ASP A 135 13.99 -7.89 -13.78
C ASP A 135 12.51 -7.61 -14.11
N ALA A 136 11.60 -8.31 -13.45
CA ALA A 136 10.16 -8.09 -13.62
C ALA A 136 9.72 -6.71 -13.08
N ALA A 137 10.30 -6.24 -11.98
CA ALA A 137 9.98 -4.93 -11.41
C ALA A 137 10.39 -3.80 -12.36
N VAL A 138 11.58 -3.87 -12.94
CA VAL A 138 12.07 -2.87 -13.92
C VAL A 138 11.23 -2.93 -15.20
N ALA A 139 10.94 -4.13 -15.74
CA ALA A 139 10.10 -4.26 -16.92
C ALA A 139 8.70 -3.66 -16.73
N MET A 140 8.10 -3.84 -15.54
CA MET A 140 6.82 -3.20 -15.20
C MET A 140 6.94 -1.69 -15.03
N ALA A 141 8.03 -1.20 -14.45
CA ALA A 141 8.29 0.23 -14.32
C ALA A 141 8.40 0.90 -15.71
N GLU A 142 9.10 0.27 -16.65
CA GLU A 142 9.21 0.72 -18.03
C GLU A 142 7.85 0.68 -18.75
N LYS A 143 7.05 -0.38 -18.56
CA LYS A 143 5.70 -0.50 -19.13
C LYS A 143 4.79 0.64 -18.70
N ILE A 144 4.84 1.03 -17.42
CA ILE A 144 3.91 2.02 -16.83
C ILE A 144 4.39 3.46 -17.08
N ALA A 145 5.70 3.71 -17.03
CA ALA A 145 6.24 5.07 -17.02
C ALA A 145 7.21 5.35 -18.18
N GLY A 146 7.43 4.38 -19.08
CA GLY A 146 8.36 4.49 -20.20
C GLY A 146 9.84 4.32 -19.82
N SER A 147 10.18 4.44 -18.54
CA SER A 147 11.51 4.19 -17.99
C SER A 147 11.47 4.04 -16.48
N GLU A 148 12.47 3.34 -15.90
CA GLU A 148 12.61 3.25 -14.46
C GLU A 148 12.78 4.63 -13.77
N PRO A 149 13.61 5.58 -14.27
CA PRO A 149 13.70 6.92 -13.66
C PRO A 149 12.35 7.65 -13.58
N ASN A 150 11.51 7.55 -14.60
CA ASN A 150 10.18 8.14 -14.58
C ASN A 150 9.26 7.42 -13.56
N PHE A 151 9.41 6.11 -13.44
CA PHE A 151 8.65 5.35 -12.45
C PHE A 151 9.08 5.70 -11.02
N VAL A 152 10.38 5.84 -10.77
CA VAL A 152 10.94 6.30 -9.48
C VAL A 152 10.42 7.68 -9.10
N LYS A 153 10.25 8.58 -10.07
CA LYS A 153 9.61 9.87 -9.84
C LYS A 153 8.18 9.68 -9.31
N LYS A 154 7.39 8.81 -9.94
CA LYS A 154 6.04 8.47 -9.45
C LYS A 154 6.05 7.83 -8.07
N MET A 155 7.01 6.94 -7.76
CA MET A 155 7.17 6.35 -6.42
C MET A 155 7.39 7.44 -5.36
N ASN A 156 8.25 8.43 -5.63
CA ASN A 156 8.49 9.53 -4.70
C ASN A 156 7.30 10.51 -4.59
N GLU A 157 6.55 10.71 -5.67
CA GLU A 157 5.30 11.47 -5.66
C GLU A 157 4.25 10.77 -4.79
N LYS A 158 4.07 9.45 -4.95
CA LYS A 158 3.17 8.64 -4.11
C LYS A 158 3.63 8.60 -2.65
N ALA A 159 4.92 8.46 -2.38
CA ALA A 159 5.44 8.53 -1.02
C ALA A 159 5.08 9.87 -0.34
N LYS A 160 5.22 10.98 -1.06
CA LYS A 160 4.81 12.31 -0.58
C LYS A 160 3.30 12.39 -0.34
N GLU A 161 2.48 11.86 -1.25
CA GLU A 161 1.02 11.80 -1.12
C GLU A 161 0.59 11.04 0.14
N LEU A 162 1.25 9.91 0.42
CA LEU A 162 1.00 9.07 1.60
C LEU A 162 1.56 9.66 2.90
N GLY A 163 2.28 10.79 2.84
CA GLY A 163 2.90 11.42 4.01
C GLY A 163 4.15 10.70 4.52
N MET A 164 4.82 9.91 3.69
CA MET A 164 6.06 9.20 4.01
C MET A 164 7.23 10.18 4.08
N LYS A 165 7.48 10.73 5.26
CA LYS A 165 8.42 11.83 5.48
C LYS A 165 9.88 11.39 5.52
N HIS A 166 10.13 10.11 5.79
CA HIS A 166 11.44 9.49 5.95
C HIS A 166 11.70 8.47 4.85
N THR A 167 11.26 8.80 3.62
CA THR A 167 11.40 7.89 2.47
C THR A 167 11.89 8.63 1.24
N GLN A 168 12.88 8.04 0.59
CA GLN A 168 13.32 8.42 -0.75
C GLN A 168 13.67 7.16 -1.54
N PHE A 169 13.09 7.03 -2.72
CA PHE A 169 13.40 5.95 -3.65
C PHE A 169 14.39 6.42 -4.72
N LYS A 170 15.34 5.56 -5.08
CA LYS A 170 16.31 5.76 -6.18
C LYS A 170 16.12 4.76 -7.32
N ASN A 171 15.50 3.62 -7.03
CA ASN A 171 15.10 2.62 -8.01
C ASN A 171 13.80 1.95 -7.58
N CYS A 172 13.24 1.09 -8.43
CA CYS A 172 11.99 0.39 -8.18
C CYS A 172 12.17 -0.99 -7.53
N THR A 173 13.40 -1.42 -7.29
CA THR A 173 13.73 -2.78 -6.85
C THR A 173 14.20 -2.87 -5.40
N GLY A 174 14.86 -1.82 -4.91
CA GLY A 174 15.58 -1.81 -3.65
C GLY A 174 16.99 -2.42 -3.72
N LEU A 175 17.48 -2.73 -4.93
CA LEU A 175 18.87 -3.13 -5.13
C LEU A 175 19.77 -1.91 -4.87
N ASP A 176 20.76 -2.05 -4.01
CA ASP A 176 21.56 -0.93 -3.50
C ASP A 176 23.04 -0.98 -3.92
N ASP A 177 23.45 -1.99 -4.70
CA ASP A 177 24.84 -2.21 -5.11
C ASP A 177 25.51 -0.98 -5.70
N ASP A 178 24.76 -0.18 -6.50
CA ASP A 178 25.25 1.04 -7.14
C ASP A 178 24.80 2.34 -6.44
N ILE A 179 24.05 2.24 -5.33
CA ILE A 179 23.50 3.38 -4.62
C ILE A 179 24.39 3.77 -3.43
N LYS A 180 25.18 4.83 -3.59
CA LYS A 180 26.04 5.33 -2.51
C LYS A 180 25.26 5.92 -1.32
N SER A 181 24.07 6.51 -1.59
CA SER A 181 23.22 7.11 -0.55
C SER A 181 21.86 7.55 -1.11
N GLY A 182 20.90 7.82 -0.24
CA GLY A 182 19.64 8.47 -0.60
C GLY A 182 18.53 7.50 -1.03
N HIS A 183 18.70 6.19 -0.82
CA HIS A 183 17.63 5.20 -0.90
C HIS A 183 17.35 4.70 0.51
N PHE A 184 16.29 5.21 1.10
CA PHE A 184 15.94 4.90 2.49
C PHE A 184 14.42 4.95 2.70
N SER A 185 13.98 4.32 3.77
CA SER A 185 12.64 4.42 4.32
C SER A 185 12.68 4.22 5.83
N SER A 186 11.57 4.47 6.52
CA SER A 186 11.39 4.18 7.93
C SER A 186 10.36 3.09 8.17
N ALA A 187 10.33 2.51 9.36
CA ALA A 187 9.34 1.50 9.71
C ALA A 187 7.91 2.06 9.59
N TYR A 188 7.71 3.32 9.99
CA TYR A 188 6.41 3.97 9.88
C TYR A 188 5.99 4.18 8.41
N ASP A 189 6.89 4.66 7.58
CA ASP A 189 6.60 4.89 6.17
C ASP A 189 6.35 3.56 5.42
N VAL A 190 7.09 2.50 5.77
CA VAL A 190 6.80 1.14 5.28
C VAL A 190 5.39 0.70 5.70
N GLY A 191 4.99 1.00 6.94
CA GLY A 191 3.64 0.75 7.43
C GLY A 191 2.58 1.50 6.60
N LEU A 192 2.81 2.76 6.26
CA LEU A 192 1.91 3.58 5.45
C LEU A 192 1.71 2.99 4.04
N MET A 193 2.81 2.70 3.31
CA MET A 193 2.69 2.14 1.95
C MET A 193 2.13 0.72 1.96
N SER A 194 2.41 -0.09 2.99
CA SER A 194 1.83 -1.43 3.13
C SER A 194 0.32 -1.36 3.38
N ARG A 195 -0.11 -0.43 4.24
CA ARG A 195 -1.51 -0.16 4.50
C ARG A 195 -2.24 0.29 3.23
N GLU A 196 -1.66 1.20 2.46
CA GLU A 196 -2.20 1.64 1.17
C GLU A 196 -2.41 0.45 0.24
N LEU A 197 -1.36 -0.36 0.02
CA LEU A 197 -1.43 -1.52 -0.87
C LEU A 197 -2.52 -2.52 -0.45
N ILE A 198 -2.62 -2.84 0.84
CA ILE A 198 -3.55 -3.88 1.32
C ILE A 198 -4.99 -3.37 1.38
N MET A 199 -5.18 -2.13 1.86
CA MET A 199 -6.52 -1.61 2.14
C MET A 199 -7.18 -0.98 0.91
N LYS A 200 -6.40 -0.38 0.01
CA LYS A 200 -6.92 0.26 -1.20
C LYS A 200 -6.89 -0.66 -2.41
N HIS A 201 -5.93 -1.58 -2.46
CA HIS A 201 -5.73 -2.50 -3.56
C HIS A 201 -5.86 -3.97 -3.13
N PRO A 202 -7.03 -4.41 -2.60
CA PRO A 202 -7.19 -5.76 -2.04
C PRO A 202 -6.94 -6.87 -3.05
N GLY A 203 -6.95 -6.56 -4.35
CA GLY A 203 -6.56 -7.48 -5.41
C GLY A 203 -5.15 -8.04 -5.29
N ILE A 204 -4.25 -7.35 -4.56
CA ILE A 204 -2.88 -7.82 -4.30
C ILE A 204 -2.86 -9.15 -3.54
N SER A 205 -3.89 -9.45 -2.76
CA SER A 205 -3.99 -10.69 -1.99
C SER A 205 -3.92 -11.95 -2.88
N LYS A 206 -4.35 -11.85 -4.14
CA LYS A 206 -4.23 -12.96 -5.12
C LYS A 206 -2.77 -13.38 -5.37
N TYR A 207 -1.83 -12.48 -5.13
CA TYR A 207 -0.40 -12.67 -5.38
C TYR A 207 0.37 -12.85 -4.08
N SER A 208 0.12 -12.00 -3.08
CA SER A 208 0.88 -11.98 -1.82
C SER A 208 0.61 -13.17 -0.90
N THR A 209 -0.47 -13.94 -1.14
CA THR A 209 -0.77 -15.17 -0.40
C THR A 209 -0.31 -16.45 -1.10
N VAL A 210 0.31 -16.34 -2.27
CA VAL A 210 0.81 -17.48 -3.03
C VAL A 210 2.19 -17.87 -2.52
N TRP A 211 2.34 -19.13 -2.13
CA TRP A 211 3.61 -19.66 -1.65
C TRP A 211 4.59 -19.95 -2.77
N MET A 212 4.12 -20.50 -3.89
CA MET A 212 4.94 -20.91 -5.01
C MET A 212 4.10 -20.93 -6.29
N ASP A 213 4.71 -20.50 -7.40
CA ASP A 213 4.13 -20.62 -8.75
C ASP A 213 5.26 -20.89 -9.75
N THR A 214 4.93 -21.11 -11.01
CA THR A 214 5.87 -21.41 -12.09
C THR A 214 5.77 -20.35 -13.18
N ILE A 215 6.91 -19.89 -13.65
CA ILE A 215 7.00 -19.05 -14.85
C ILE A 215 7.49 -19.92 -16.02
N THR A 216 6.91 -19.72 -17.19
CA THR A 216 7.36 -20.32 -18.44
C THR A 216 7.94 -19.23 -19.33
N HIS A 217 9.22 -19.34 -19.64
CA HIS A 217 9.90 -18.43 -20.55
C HIS A 217 9.45 -18.69 -22.00
N LYS A 218 9.14 -17.61 -22.70
CA LYS A 218 8.82 -17.65 -24.12
C LYS A 218 10.03 -17.14 -24.90
N THR A 219 11.03 -17.98 -25.03
CA THR A 219 12.16 -17.73 -25.94
C THR A 219 11.71 -17.91 -27.37
N LYS A 220 12.11 -17.00 -28.26
CA LYS A 220 11.86 -17.11 -29.71
C LYS A 220 12.83 -18.10 -30.34
#